data_720b0f7d02a3eb33ee2d01075bacf66f
#
_entry.id   720b0f7d02a3eb33ee2d01075bacf66f
#
_cell.length_a   1.000
_cell.length_b   1.000
_cell.length_c   1.000
_cell.angle_alpha   90.00
_cell.angle_beta   90.00
_cell.angle_gamma   90.00
#
_symmetry.space_group_name_H-M   'P 1'
#
loop_
_entity.id
_entity.type
_entity.pdbx_description
1 polymer ?
#
loop_
_entity_poly.entity_id
_entity_poly.type
_entity_poly.pdbx_seq_one_letter_code
_entity_poly.pdbx_strand_id
1 'polypeptide(L)'
;MNTFELPSGLRSRGRRTGVLAILAAIGGAAMVLAAGLTPGFRLAGLGGGELTSADLAKGKTLIVVWASWSPRCRDIVERVNALDARWKGSARVVTVNFQEDPATIQAFLKGKGLVAPVYLDGDGEFSKALAVTSLPGLVVVRDGDVRYQGRLPADADATIAEALR
;
A
#
# COMPACT_ATOMS: atom_id res chain seq x y z
N MET A 1 72.60 -48.53 -15.45
CA MET A 1 73.32 -48.22 -14.20
C MET A 1 72.75 -46.93 -13.62
N ASN A 2 72.41 -47.01 -12.40
CA ASN A 2 71.93 -46.00 -11.49
C ASN A 2 70.42 -45.79 -11.43
N THR A 3 69.85 -46.59 -10.62
CA THR A 3 68.72 -46.39 -9.76
C THR A 3 68.83 -45.10 -8.94
N PHE A 4 67.75 -44.33 -8.87
CA PHE A 4 67.56 -43.44 -7.74
C PHE A 4 66.14 -43.52 -7.24
N GLU A 5 66.01 -43.88 -5.97
CA GLU A 5 64.77 -44.13 -5.26
C GLU A 5 64.04 -42.84 -4.88
N LEU A 6 62.73 -43.01 -4.75
CA LEU A 6 61.80 -42.06 -4.16
C LEU A 6 61.90 -41.97 -2.64
N PRO A 7 61.55 -40.85 -2.03
CA PRO A 7 60.86 -40.93 -0.74
C PRO A 7 59.42 -40.53 -0.77
N SER A 8 58.69 -41.37 -0.10
CA SER A 8 57.32 -41.29 0.25
C SER A 8 56.95 -40.08 1.11
N GLY A 9 55.71 -39.61 0.89
CA GLY A 9 54.89 -39.14 1.99
C GLY A 9 54.58 -37.67 1.99
N LEU A 10 53.38 -37.33 1.56
CA LEU A 10 52.49 -36.50 2.40
C LEU A 10 51.03 -36.68 1.95
N ARG A 11 50.25 -37.29 2.82
CA ARG A 11 48.80 -37.32 2.71
C ARG A 11 48.26 -35.93 2.99
N SER A 12 47.69 -35.25 2.01
CA SER A 12 46.83 -34.11 2.26
C SER A 12 45.39 -34.52 2.17
N ARG A 13 44.72 -34.46 3.31
CA ARG A 13 43.29 -34.64 3.47
C ARG A 13 42.57 -33.55 2.67
N GLY A 14 41.98 -33.91 1.55
CA GLY A 14 41.04 -33.06 0.83
C GLY A 14 39.79 -32.78 1.65
N ARG A 15 39.65 -31.59 2.15
CA ARG A 15 38.40 -31.08 2.71
C ARG A 15 37.43 -30.88 1.51
N ARG A 16 36.44 -31.76 1.43
CA ARG A 16 35.30 -31.60 0.55
C ARG A 16 34.49 -30.43 1.09
N THR A 17 34.67 -29.24 0.54
CA THR A 17 33.76 -28.11 0.69
C THR A 17 32.53 -28.43 -0.14
N GLY A 18 31.47 -28.86 0.53
CA GLY A 18 30.15 -28.96 -0.06
C GLY A 18 29.64 -27.56 -0.39
N VAL A 19 29.52 -27.27 -1.68
CA VAL A 19 28.80 -26.08 -2.17
C VAL A 19 27.33 -26.35 -1.92
N LEU A 20 26.79 -25.75 -0.85
CA LEU A 20 25.37 -25.71 -0.58
C LEU A 20 24.76 -24.75 -1.60
N ALA A 21 24.11 -25.28 -2.64
CA ALA A 21 23.31 -24.50 -3.55
C ALA A 21 22.07 -24.02 -2.80
N ILE A 22 22.08 -22.76 -2.37
CA ILE A 22 20.91 -22.06 -1.85
C ILE A 22 20.05 -21.70 -3.06
N LEU A 23 19.02 -22.49 -3.31
CA LEU A 23 17.90 -22.12 -4.17
C LEU A 23 17.17 -20.93 -3.52
N ALA A 24 17.47 -19.73 -3.97
CA ALA A 24 16.67 -18.56 -3.64
C ALA A 24 15.34 -18.67 -4.37
N ALA A 25 14.31 -19.11 -3.66
CA ALA A 25 12.93 -18.96 -4.08
C ALA A 25 12.62 -17.47 -4.17
N ILE A 26 12.53 -16.95 -5.39
CA ILE A 26 12.02 -15.60 -5.66
C ILE A 26 10.50 -15.67 -5.50
N GLY A 27 10.05 -15.76 -4.26
CA GLY A 27 8.70 -15.41 -3.89
C GLY A 27 8.62 -13.88 -3.91
N GLY A 28 7.72 -13.32 -4.71
CA GLY A 28 7.46 -11.89 -4.74
C GLY A 28 7.06 -11.39 -3.36
N ALA A 29 8.03 -10.97 -2.57
CA ALA A 29 7.80 -10.27 -1.34
C ALA A 29 7.20 -8.91 -1.72
N ALA A 30 5.89 -8.74 -1.49
CA ALA A 30 5.31 -7.43 -1.35
C ALA A 30 6.16 -6.73 -0.29
N MET A 31 6.87 -5.68 -0.70
CA MET A 31 7.73 -4.91 0.18
C MET A 31 6.81 -4.21 1.20
N VAL A 32 6.62 -4.83 2.35
CA VAL A 32 6.08 -4.16 3.52
C VAL A 32 7.17 -3.20 3.95
N LEU A 33 7.11 -1.97 3.44
CA LEU A 33 7.91 -0.90 3.99
C LEU A 33 7.49 -0.71 5.44
N ALA A 34 8.44 -0.92 6.33
CA ALA A 34 8.25 -0.73 7.75
C ALA A 34 7.66 0.67 8.03
N ALA A 35 6.54 0.65 8.75
CA ALA A 35 5.94 1.68 9.56
C ALA A 35 6.73 3.02 9.59
N GLY A 36 6.47 3.89 8.63
CA GLY A 36 6.76 5.30 8.77
C GLY A 36 5.50 6.00 9.22
N LEU A 37 5.62 6.90 10.19
CA LEU A 37 4.55 7.81 10.56
C LEU A 37 4.00 8.47 9.30
N THR A 38 2.67 8.55 9.19
CA THR A 38 2.04 9.30 8.09
C THR A 38 2.61 10.71 8.05
N PRO A 39 3.03 11.22 6.87
CA PRO A 39 3.53 12.59 6.76
C PRO A 39 2.50 13.59 7.30
N GLY A 40 2.96 14.70 7.84
CA GLY A 40 2.07 15.79 8.23
C GLY A 40 1.33 16.32 7.01
N PHE A 41 -0.01 16.27 7.01
CA PHE A 41 -0.85 16.78 5.94
C PHE A 41 -2.15 17.36 6.47
N ARG A 42 -2.81 18.13 5.61
CA ARG A 42 -4.16 18.67 5.85
C ARG A 42 -4.89 18.72 4.51
N LEU A 43 -6.00 18.01 4.40
CA LEU A 43 -6.83 17.94 3.21
C LEU A 43 -8.21 18.53 3.51
N ALA A 44 -8.67 19.47 2.69
CA ALA A 44 -10.02 20.01 2.80
C ALA A 44 -11.06 18.96 2.36
N GLY A 45 -12.18 18.87 3.07
CA GLY A 45 -13.30 18.01 2.69
C GLY A 45 -14.21 18.65 1.66
N LEU A 46 -14.64 17.89 0.66
CA LEU A 46 -15.60 18.31 -0.37
C LEU A 46 -16.93 18.76 0.24
N GLY A 47 -17.37 18.12 1.31
CA GLY A 47 -18.58 18.45 2.07
C GLY A 47 -18.31 19.33 3.31
N GLY A 48 -17.12 19.94 3.40
CA GLY A 48 -16.64 20.66 4.56
C GLY A 48 -15.81 19.81 5.50
N GLY A 49 -15.22 20.44 6.52
CA GLY A 49 -14.27 19.81 7.43
C GLY A 49 -12.91 19.56 6.77
N GLU A 50 -12.09 18.78 7.45
CA GLU A 50 -10.73 18.45 6.98
C GLU A 50 -10.32 17.04 7.43
N LEU A 51 -9.33 16.48 6.76
CA LEU A 51 -8.59 15.29 7.18
C LEU A 51 -7.14 15.69 7.44
N THR A 52 -6.65 15.37 8.61
CA THR A 52 -5.28 15.69 9.02
C THR A 52 -4.52 14.42 9.42
N SER A 53 -3.20 14.52 9.51
CA SER A 53 -2.38 13.42 10.06
C SER A 53 -2.77 13.06 11.50
N ALA A 54 -3.26 14.03 12.29
CA ALA A 54 -3.75 13.78 13.65
C ALA A 54 -4.99 12.88 13.69
N ASP A 55 -5.86 12.96 12.67
CA ASP A 55 -7.05 12.10 12.54
C ASP A 55 -6.70 10.64 12.25
N LEU A 56 -5.50 10.40 11.73
CA LEU A 56 -4.97 9.05 11.44
C LEU A 56 -4.12 8.49 12.58
N ALA A 57 -3.79 9.31 13.60
CA ALA A 57 -2.91 8.91 14.68
C ALA A 57 -3.48 7.81 15.59
N LYS A 58 -4.78 7.58 15.53
CA LYS A 58 -5.47 6.56 16.34
C LYS A 58 -6.47 5.78 15.50
N GLY A 59 -6.56 4.48 15.80
CA GLY A 59 -7.51 3.59 15.16
C GLY A 59 -7.06 3.14 13.77
N LYS A 60 -8.01 2.65 13.00
CA LYS A 60 -7.80 2.04 11.70
C LYS A 60 -8.52 2.85 10.64
N THR A 61 -7.80 3.28 9.60
CA THR A 61 -8.37 4.06 8.49
C THR A 61 -7.98 3.46 7.15
N LEU A 62 -8.97 3.27 6.30
CA LEU A 62 -8.82 2.87 4.89
C LEU A 62 -9.01 4.12 4.03
N ILE A 63 -7.98 4.50 3.29
CA ILE A 63 -7.99 5.67 2.43
C ILE A 63 -7.98 5.19 0.98
N VAL A 64 -9.04 5.48 0.24
CA VAL A 64 -9.13 5.17 -1.19
C VAL A 64 -8.84 6.43 -1.99
N VAL A 65 -7.75 6.41 -2.76
CA VAL A 65 -7.36 7.52 -3.63
C VAL A 65 -7.89 7.26 -5.04
N TRP A 66 -8.57 8.25 -5.63
CA TRP A 66 -9.23 8.11 -6.91
C TRP A 66 -9.32 9.42 -7.69
N ALA A 67 -9.65 9.31 -8.98
CA ALA A 67 -9.99 10.46 -9.83
C ALA A 67 -11.07 10.08 -10.85
N SER A 68 -11.94 11.01 -11.20
CA SER A 68 -13.05 10.75 -12.13
C SER A 68 -12.58 10.47 -13.57
N TRP A 69 -11.45 11.06 -13.98
CA TRP A 69 -10.84 10.85 -15.29
C TRP A 69 -10.18 9.48 -15.46
N SER A 70 -9.91 8.77 -14.36
CA SER A 70 -9.27 7.45 -14.43
C SER A 70 -10.27 6.37 -14.89
N PRO A 71 -10.03 5.66 -16.00
CA PRO A 71 -10.94 4.60 -16.46
C PRO A 71 -11.12 3.48 -15.44
N ARG A 72 -10.15 3.28 -14.55
CA ARG A 72 -10.19 2.26 -13.49
C ARG A 72 -10.99 2.70 -12.26
N CYS A 73 -11.43 3.95 -12.21
CA CYS A 73 -12.25 4.49 -11.14
C CYS A 73 -13.75 4.59 -11.52
N ARG A 74 -14.19 3.99 -12.64
CA ARG A 74 -15.59 4.07 -13.09
C ARG A 74 -16.58 3.53 -12.07
N ASP A 75 -16.20 2.46 -11.38
CA ASP A 75 -16.96 1.74 -10.35
C ASP A 75 -16.51 2.11 -8.93
N ILE A 76 -15.86 3.27 -8.77
CA ILE A 76 -15.24 3.61 -7.48
C ILE A 76 -16.26 3.78 -6.36
N VAL A 77 -17.45 4.29 -6.66
CA VAL A 77 -18.50 4.51 -5.67
C VAL A 77 -18.98 3.17 -5.11
N GLU A 78 -19.27 2.21 -5.96
CA GLU A 78 -19.71 0.86 -5.58
C GLU A 78 -18.63 0.17 -4.74
N ARG A 79 -17.37 0.27 -5.15
CA ARG A 79 -16.23 -0.34 -4.44
C ARG A 79 -16.02 0.29 -3.07
N VAL A 80 -16.07 1.61 -2.96
CA VAL A 80 -15.93 2.31 -1.68
C VAL A 80 -17.08 1.99 -0.76
N ASN A 81 -18.32 1.99 -1.27
CA ASN A 81 -19.49 1.65 -0.47
C ASN A 81 -19.44 0.20 0.02
N ALA A 82 -18.95 -0.73 -0.79
CA ALA A 82 -18.73 -2.12 -0.37
C ALA A 82 -17.67 -2.23 0.74
N LEU A 83 -16.57 -1.49 0.61
CA LEU A 83 -15.53 -1.41 1.66
C LEU A 83 -16.10 -0.83 2.96
N ASP A 84 -16.85 0.28 2.88
CA ASP A 84 -17.47 0.90 4.05
C ASP A 84 -18.42 -0.09 4.75
N ALA A 85 -19.30 -0.72 4.00
CA ALA A 85 -20.22 -1.71 4.55
C ALA A 85 -19.50 -2.90 5.20
N ARG A 86 -18.43 -3.38 4.58
CA ARG A 86 -17.64 -4.54 5.05
C ARG A 86 -16.83 -4.24 6.31
N TRP A 87 -16.25 -3.05 6.40
CA TRP A 87 -15.33 -2.67 7.47
C TRP A 87 -15.98 -1.78 8.53
N LYS A 88 -17.27 -1.46 8.40
CA LYS A 88 -18.02 -0.67 9.35
C LYS A 88 -17.88 -1.19 10.78
N GLY A 89 -17.51 -0.30 11.69
CA GLY A 89 -17.23 -0.64 13.10
C GLY A 89 -15.83 -1.22 13.37
N SER A 90 -15.07 -1.60 12.32
CA SER A 90 -13.70 -2.12 12.45
C SER A 90 -12.64 -1.14 11.96
N ALA A 91 -12.95 -0.37 10.91
CA ALA A 91 -12.10 0.67 10.36
C ALA A 91 -12.94 1.80 9.78
N ARG A 92 -12.41 3.01 9.78
CA ARG A 92 -12.99 4.17 9.11
C ARG A 92 -12.60 4.14 7.64
N VAL A 93 -13.58 4.31 6.74
CA VAL A 93 -13.30 4.46 5.30
C VAL A 93 -13.42 5.93 4.92
N VAL A 94 -12.40 6.45 4.24
CA VAL A 94 -12.38 7.80 3.67
C VAL A 94 -11.88 7.74 2.24
N THR A 95 -12.20 8.76 1.45
CA THR A 95 -11.69 8.86 0.09
C THR A 95 -10.91 10.16 -0.10
N VAL A 96 -9.90 10.11 -0.97
CA VAL A 96 -9.12 11.26 -1.40
C VAL A 96 -9.20 11.37 -2.91
N ASN A 97 -9.67 12.49 -3.40
CA ASN A 97 -9.70 12.74 -4.83
C ASN A 97 -8.40 13.42 -5.26
N PHE A 98 -7.80 12.87 -6.32
CA PHE A 98 -6.49 13.28 -6.82
C PHE A 98 -6.61 14.29 -7.94
N GLN A 99 -6.15 15.51 -7.66
CA GLN A 99 -5.93 16.61 -8.63
C GLN A 99 -7.14 16.99 -9.48
N GLU A 100 -8.34 17.05 -8.89
CA GLU A 100 -9.54 17.56 -9.55
C GLU A 100 -10.15 18.70 -8.72
N ASP A 101 -10.83 19.60 -9.40
CA ASP A 101 -11.58 20.66 -8.75
C ASP A 101 -12.90 20.16 -8.16
N PRO A 102 -13.43 20.83 -7.12
CA PRO A 102 -14.65 20.40 -6.43
C PRO A 102 -15.87 20.26 -7.34
N ALA A 103 -16.01 21.10 -8.38
CA ALA A 103 -17.17 21.07 -9.27
C ALA A 103 -17.14 19.82 -10.14
N THR A 104 -15.98 19.43 -10.66
CA THR A 104 -15.77 18.19 -11.41
C THR A 104 -16.11 16.96 -10.55
N ILE A 105 -15.63 16.94 -9.31
CA ILE A 105 -15.90 15.84 -8.37
C ILE A 105 -17.39 15.73 -8.06
N GLN A 106 -18.05 16.86 -7.76
CA GLN A 106 -19.48 16.91 -7.49
C GLN A 106 -20.32 16.44 -8.68
N ALA A 107 -19.95 16.86 -9.90
CA ALA A 107 -20.60 16.42 -11.13
C ALA A 107 -20.48 14.90 -11.33
N PHE A 108 -19.29 14.33 -11.09
CA PHE A 108 -19.07 12.88 -11.17
C PHE A 108 -19.89 12.11 -10.13
N LEU A 109 -19.98 12.61 -8.90
CA LEU A 109 -20.69 11.95 -7.80
C LEU A 109 -22.20 12.14 -7.81
N LYS A 110 -22.71 13.06 -8.63
CA LYS A 110 -24.13 13.38 -8.68
C LYS A 110 -25.00 12.12 -8.92
N GLY A 111 -25.88 11.83 -7.96
CA GLY A 111 -26.80 10.70 -8.03
C GLY A 111 -26.19 9.32 -7.76
N LYS A 112 -24.89 9.23 -7.40
CA LYS A 112 -24.22 7.94 -7.19
C LYS A 112 -24.23 7.43 -5.74
N GLY A 113 -24.53 8.27 -4.75
CA GLY A 113 -24.70 7.85 -3.36
C GLY A 113 -23.42 7.34 -2.68
N LEU A 114 -22.28 8.01 -2.88
CA LEU A 114 -21.05 7.71 -2.15
C LEU A 114 -21.25 8.01 -0.66
N VAL A 115 -21.00 7.00 0.21
CA VAL A 115 -21.22 7.11 1.67
C VAL A 115 -19.97 7.65 2.41
N ALA A 116 -18.78 7.35 1.92
CA ALA A 116 -17.54 7.80 2.55
C ALA A 116 -17.26 9.29 2.25
N PRO A 117 -16.68 10.04 3.20
CA PRO A 117 -16.28 11.43 2.96
C PRO A 117 -15.20 11.52 1.88
N VAL A 118 -15.22 12.61 1.11
CA VAL A 118 -14.25 12.92 0.07
C VAL A 118 -13.37 14.08 0.52
N TYR A 119 -12.06 13.91 0.49
CA TYR A 119 -11.06 14.93 0.74
C TYR A 119 -10.29 15.26 -0.54
N LEU A 120 -9.75 16.45 -0.62
CA LEU A 120 -9.18 17.03 -1.83
C LEU A 120 -7.65 17.05 -1.75
N ASP A 121 -7.01 16.33 -2.65
CA ASP A 121 -5.56 16.35 -2.86
C ASP A 121 -5.27 17.14 -4.16
N GLY A 122 -5.59 18.44 -4.13
CA GLY A 122 -5.58 19.29 -5.33
C GLY A 122 -4.19 19.47 -5.94
N ASP A 123 -3.15 19.49 -5.12
CA ASP A 123 -1.74 19.58 -5.55
C ASP A 123 -1.07 18.21 -5.74
N GLY A 124 -1.71 17.13 -5.30
CA GLY A 124 -1.18 15.76 -5.37
C GLY A 124 -0.10 15.44 -4.35
N GLU A 125 0.20 16.35 -3.42
CA GLU A 125 1.29 16.16 -2.45
C GLU A 125 0.99 15.07 -1.43
N PHE A 126 -0.27 14.88 -1.04
CA PHE A 126 -0.67 13.77 -0.19
C PHE A 126 -0.41 12.41 -0.87
N SER A 127 -0.89 12.25 -2.09
CA SER A 127 -0.71 11.02 -2.86
C SER A 127 0.77 10.73 -3.13
N LYS A 128 1.57 11.76 -3.42
CA LYS A 128 3.01 11.66 -3.61
C LYS A 128 3.73 11.25 -2.32
N ALA A 129 3.41 11.90 -1.20
CA ALA A 129 4.02 11.58 0.10
C ALA A 129 3.75 10.15 0.55
N LEU A 130 2.57 9.61 0.21
CA LEU A 130 2.20 8.21 0.48
C LEU A 130 2.52 7.27 -0.68
N ALA A 131 3.35 7.68 -1.64
CA ALA A 131 3.78 6.88 -2.78
C ALA A 131 2.63 6.16 -3.50
N VAL A 132 1.48 6.82 -3.64
CA VAL A 132 0.33 6.31 -4.40
C VAL A 132 0.65 6.43 -5.89
N THR A 133 0.97 5.33 -6.54
CA THR A 133 1.44 5.29 -7.94
C THR A 133 0.37 4.80 -8.93
N SER A 134 -0.83 4.49 -8.45
CA SER A 134 -1.92 4.00 -9.30
C SER A 134 -3.29 4.43 -8.79
N LEU A 135 -4.23 4.66 -9.69
CA LEU A 135 -5.62 4.93 -9.36
C LEU A 135 -6.53 3.78 -9.85
N PRO A 136 -7.49 3.34 -9.03
CA PRO A 136 -7.64 3.70 -7.64
C PRO A 136 -6.51 3.12 -6.77
N GLY A 137 -6.05 3.94 -5.81
CA GLY A 137 -5.09 3.55 -4.78
C GLY A 137 -5.78 3.15 -3.48
N LEU A 138 -5.08 2.36 -2.67
CA LEU A 138 -5.49 2.05 -1.30
C LEU A 138 -4.31 2.32 -0.36
N VAL A 139 -4.58 3.06 0.71
CA VAL A 139 -3.66 3.22 1.84
C VAL A 139 -4.38 2.72 3.09
N VAL A 140 -3.75 1.84 3.83
CA VAL A 140 -4.25 1.33 5.10
C VAL A 140 -3.39 1.89 6.22
N VAL A 141 -4.02 2.60 7.13
CA VAL A 141 -3.35 3.21 8.30
C VAL A 141 -3.89 2.57 9.57
N ARG A 142 -2.98 2.27 10.51
CA ARG A 142 -3.31 1.83 11.86
C ARG A 142 -2.48 2.59 12.86
N ASP A 143 -3.15 3.32 13.76
CA ASP A 143 -2.52 4.08 14.85
C ASP A 143 -1.39 5.01 14.38
N GLY A 144 -1.60 5.70 13.26
CA GLY A 144 -0.65 6.61 12.62
C GLY A 144 0.33 5.95 11.65
N ASP A 145 0.47 4.64 11.68
CA ASP A 145 1.40 3.92 10.82
C ASP A 145 0.74 3.48 9.50
N VAL A 146 1.42 3.71 8.39
CA VAL A 146 1.03 3.15 7.09
C VAL A 146 1.35 1.66 7.09
N ARG A 147 0.32 0.83 7.02
CA ARG A 147 0.43 -0.64 7.02
C ARG A 147 0.38 -1.23 5.62
N TYR A 148 -0.24 -0.53 4.69
CA TYR A 148 -0.28 -0.88 3.27
C TYR A 148 -0.45 0.37 2.44
N GLN A 149 0.22 0.43 1.31
CA GLN A 149 0.02 1.41 0.26
C GLN A 149 0.21 0.74 -1.11
N GLY A 150 -0.70 1.00 -2.04
CA GLY A 150 -0.63 0.40 -3.36
C GLY A 150 -1.91 0.58 -4.15
N ARG A 151 -2.05 -0.21 -5.21
CA ARG A 151 -3.30 -0.24 -5.98
C ARG A 151 -4.42 -0.85 -5.13
N LEU A 152 -5.63 -0.31 -5.24
CA LEU A 152 -6.82 -0.94 -4.67
C LEU A 152 -7.09 -2.27 -5.40
N PRO A 153 -6.94 -3.45 -4.75
CA PRO A 153 -7.21 -4.74 -5.39
C PRO A 153 -8.70 -4.91 -5.73
N ALA A 154 -9.03 -5.81 -6.63
CA ALA A 154 -10.43 -6.17 -6.91
C ALA A 154 -11.09 -6.81 -5.67
N ASP A 155 -10.37 -7.71 -5.01
CA ASP A 155 -10.69 -8.20 -3.67
C ASP A 155 -9.68 -7.57 -2.69
N ALA A 156 -10.13 -6.54 -1.97
CA ALA A 156 -9.29 -5.81 -1.03
C ALA A 156 -9.32 -6.40 0.38
N ASP A 157 -10.28 -7.25 0.71
CA ASP A 157 -10.51 -7.71 2.09
C ASP A 157 -9.31 -8.46 2.67
N ALA A 158 -8.72 -9.38 1.90
CA ALA A 158 -7.54 -10.12 2.36
C ALA A 158 -6.33 -9.20 2.61
N THR A 159 -6.10 -8.24 1.70
CA THR A 159 -5.02 -7.25 1.83
C THR A 159 -5.21 -6.36 3.05
N ILE A 160 -6.44 -5.88 3.26
CA ILE A 160 -6.77 -5.02 4.40
C ILE A 160 -6.67 -5.80 5.72
N ALA A 161 -7.21 -7.02 5.77
CA ALA A 161 -7.15 -7.87 6.95
C ALA A 161 -5.70 -8.16 7.36
N GLU A 162 -4.82 -8.44 6.40
CA GLU A 162 -3.39 -8.63 6.64
C GLU A 162 -2.72 -7.36 7.16
N ALA A 163 -2.97 -6.22 6.53
CA ALA A 163 -2.41 -4.93 6.92
C ALA A 163 -2.86 -4.48 8.32
N LEU A 164 -4.03 -4.90 8.77
CA LEU A 164 -4.60 -4.51 10.07
C LEU A 164 -4.32 -5.51 11.20
N ARG A 165 -3.59 -6.59 10.94
CA ARG A 165 -3.07 -7.49 11.98
C ARG A 165 -1.95 -6.79 12.74
#